data_ab74834f4cb601f8e6ac8c00614c049d
#
_entry.id   ab74834f4cb601f8e6ac8c00614c049d
#
_cell.length_a   1.000
_cell.length_b   1.000
_cell.length_c   1.000
_cell.angle_alpha   90.00
_cell.angle_beta   90.00
_cell.angle_gamma   90.00
#
_symmetry.space_group_name_H-M   'P 1'
#
loop_
_entity.id
_entity.type
_entity.pdbx_description
1 polymer ?
#
loop_
_entity_poly.entity_id
_entity_poly.type
_entity_poly.pdbx_seq_one_letter_code
_entity_poly.pdbx_strand_id
1 'polypeptide(L)'
;MEFLIDFCPYVIAALVLFALGFNLSRRENKMRQATHAAVSLPWYSWEAIASILLIALFSALRYYTGNDYRMYLTNFQQLQADGSLLRGNLEIGFVLVTKLIALTGCHFSVYFGFWGALQAFCLYYGLRHHKQLYCWIGLVLLLGPFCINWLTYLRQWTIAIAFVPMVPYFARRKFWPCLLFTLVAVTIHYSAWILMLLYFVPLVLKADRSRNFYLAIFAVCYLLGTYPVWLSPIASSRWLFSLVGYDKYQCLFQPLIEEHFVFKGYGPLRLIYLFQSLLFIWYYPAMREYYSRDKLFNAFFTLAFVGVCYQHLFINTVYALIRPADYLFIFVVIMMAYVFDYFMAIKKKFMLCVSCLVICSFTFISCYKEVYFLCKPAAECNLLYHFIPQL
;
A
#
# COMPACT_ATOMS: atom_id res chain seq x y z
N MET A 1 -17.45 17.89 15.93
CA MET A 1 -18.22 17.80 14.67
C MET A 1 -17.28 17.85 13.46
N GLU A 2 -16.32 18.78 13.42
CA GLU A 2 -15.33 18.93 12.34
C GLU A 2 -14.58 17.63 12.02
N PHE A 3 -14.06 16.92 13.03
CA PHE A 3 -13.37 15.64 12.82
C PHE A 3 -14.17 14.64 11.97
N LEU A 4 -15.48 14.50 12.24
CA LEU A 4 -16.33 13.57 11.49
C LEU A 4 -16.56 14.04 10.06
N ILE A 5 -16.67 15.35 9.83
CA ILE A 5 -16.82 15.92 8.50
C ILE A 5 -15.59 15.63 7.66
N ASP A 6 -14.38 15.86 8.21
CA ASP A 6 -13.11 15.63 7.52
C ASP A 6 -12.76 14.14 7.38
N PHE A 7 -13.40 13.26 8.17
CA PHE A 7 -13.25 11.80 8.02
C PHE A 7 -14.25 11.19 7.02
N CYS A 8 -15.44 11.81 6.84
CA CYS A 8 -16.47 11.31 5.93
C CYS A 8 -15.99 11.00 4.50
N PRO A 9 -15.10 11.79 3.85
CA PRO A 9 -14.64 11.50 2.49
C PRO A 9 -14.01 10.11 2.33
N TYR A 10 -13.27 9.64 3.33
CA TYR A 10 -12.71 8.28 3.33
C TYR A 10 -13.80 7.21 3.30
N VAL A 11 -14.82 7.38 4.14
CA VAL A 11 -15.92 6.41 4.26
C VAL A 11 -16.77 6.43 2.98
N ILE A 12 -17.14 7.61 2.51
CA ILE A 12 -17.98 7.77 1.30
C ILE A 12 -17.26 7.15 0.09
N ALA A 13 -15.99 7.50 -0.13
CA ALA A 13 -15.23 6.97 -1.25
C ALA A 13 -15.08 5.44 -1.14
N ALA A 14 -14.80 4.90 0.04
CA ALA A 14 -14.70 3.46 0.27
C ALA A 14 -16.00 2.72 -0.02
N LEU A 15 -17.14 3.26 0.44
CA LEU A 15 -18.46 2.66 0.20
C LEU A 15 -18.87 2.73 -1.29
N VAL A 16 -18.56 3.83 -1.97
CA VAL A 16 -18.83 3.94 -3.43
C VAL A 16 -17.97 2.95 -4.21
N LEU A 17 -16.67 2.81 -3.89
CA LEU A 17 -15.80 1.81 -4.51
C LEU A 17 -16.30 0.39 -4.26
N PHE A 18 -16.74 0.10 -3.02
CA PHE A 18 -17.34 -1.19 -2.69
C PHE A 18 -18.59 -1.45 -3.54
N ALA A 19 -19.49 -0.48 -3.64
CA ALA A 19 -20.73 -0.62 -4.42
C ALA A 19 -20.47 -0.84 -5.91
N LEU A 20 -19.50 -0.11 -6.50
CA LEU A 20 -19.08 -0.29 -7.89
C LEU A 20 -18.52 -1.70 -8.13
N GLY A 21 -17.58 -2.16 -7.31
CA GLY A 21 -17.00 -3.51 -7.41
C GLY A 21 -18.03 -4.61 -7.20
N PHE A 22 -18.95 -4.44 -6.24
CA PHE A 22 -20.05 -5.37 -5.98
C PHE A 22 -21.03 -5.44 -7.17
N ASN A 23 -21.37 -4.29 -7.77
CA ASN A 23 -22.21 -4.24 -8.96
C ASN A 23 -21.57 -4.99 -10.14
N LEU A 24 -20.26 -4.81 -10.37
CA LEU A 24 -19.50 -5.53 -11.39
C LEU A 24 -19.59 -7.04 -11.19
N SER A 25 -19.30 -7.51 -9.96
CA SER A 25 -19.38 -8.93 -9.61
C SER A 25 -20.79 -9.48 -9.80
N ARG A 26 -21.82 -8.73 -9.41
CA ARG A 26 -23.23 -9.11 -9.60
C ARG A 26 -23.60 -9.22 -11.09
N ARG A 27 -23.14 -8.30 -11.93
CA ARG A 27 -23.36 -8.33 -13.38
C ARG A 27 -22.68 -9.52 -14.03
N GLU A 28 -21.42 -9.81 -13.70
CA GLU A 28 -20.72 -11.01 -14.20
C GLU A 28 -21.44 -12.31 -13.83
N ASN A 29 -21.89 -12.41 -12.57
CA ASN A 29 -22.63 -13.59 -12.11
C ASN A 29 -23.96 -13.77 -12.85
N LYS A 30 -24.73 -12.68 -13.08
CA LYS A 30 -25.98 -12.74 -13.86
C LYS A 30 -25.72 -13.18 -15.30
N MET A 31 -24.67 -12.66 -15.94
CA MET A 31 -24.33 -13.05 -17.32
C MET A 31 -23.90 -14.53 -17.40
N ARG A 32 -23.10 -15.02 -16.45
CA ARG A 32 -22.73 -16.43 -16.38
C ARG A 32 -23.94 -17.35 -16.23
N GLN A 33 -24.92 -16.94 -15.42
CA GLN A 33 -26.17 -17.71 -15.25
C GLN A 33 -27.02 -17.72 -16.51
N ALA A 34 -27.13 -16.58 -17.20
CA ALA A 34 -27.96 -16.43 -18.41
C ALA A 34 -27.38 -17.17 -19.63
N THR A 35 -26.05 -17.21 -19.76
CA THR A 35 -25.39 -17.79 -20.95
C THR A 35 -24.88 -19.19 -20.74
N HIS A 36 -24.92 -19.72 -19.50
CA HIS A 36 -24.28 -20.99 -19.09
C HIS A 36 -22.79 -21.07 -19.49
N ALA A 37 -22.15 -19.94 -19.82
CA ALA A 37 -20.78 -19.85 -20.27
C ALA A 37 -19.90 -19.11 -19.24
N ALA A 38 -18.60 -19.33 -19.28
CA ALA A 38 -17.62 -18.58 -18.47
C ALA A 38 -17.41 -17.17 -19.04
N VAL A 39 -18.46 -16.35 -19.01
CA VAL A 39 -18.40 -14.94 -19.47
C VAL A 39 -17.67 -14.10 -18.42
N SER A 40 -16.68 -13.33 -18.86
CA SER A 40 -16.02 -12.30 -18.06
C SER A 40 -16.18 -10.96 -18.76
N LEU A 41 -16.70 -9.95 -18.04
CA LEU A 41 -16.78 -8.59 -18.54
C LEU A 41 -15.36 -8.06 -18.81
N PRO A 42 -15.17 -7.10 -19.73
CA PRO A 42 -13.86 -6.49 -19.92
C PRO A 42 -13.40 -5.80 -18.62
N TRP A 43 -12.09 -5.75 -18.39
CA TRP A 43 -11.52 -5.09 -17.21
C TRP A 43 -11.81 -3.58 -17.18
N TYR A 44 -12.03 -2.97 -18.35
CA TYR A 44 -12.41 -1.57 -18.54
C TYR A 44 -13.95 -1.37 -18.53
N SER A 45 -14.69 -2.20 -17.77
CA SER A 45 -16.11 -1.97 -17.54
C SER A 45 -16.34 -0.59 -16.91
N TRP A 46 -17.54 -0.05 -17.08
CA TRP A 46 -17.85 1.30 -16.57
C TRP A 46 -17.60 1.40 -15.05
N GLU A 47 -17.83 0.33 -14.30
CA GLU A 47 -17.56 0.29 -12.86
C GLU A 47 -16.06 0.42 -12.54
N ALA A 48 -15.21 -0.22 -13.32
CA ALA A 48 -13.77 -0.09 -13.16
C ALA A 48 -13.29 1.31 -13.54
N ILE A 49 -13.80 1.86 -14.64
CA ILE A 49 -13.49 3.23 -15.06
C ILE A 49 -13.97 4.23 -14.00
N ALA A 50 -15.20 4.10 -13.50
CA ALA A 50 -15.73 4.96 -12.44
C ALA A 50 -14.89 4.86 -11.15
N SER A 51 -14.40 3.66 -10.80
CA SER A 51 -13.52 3.48 -9.65
C SER A 51 -12.16 4.16 -9.84
N ILE A 52 -11.58 4.08 -11.04
CA ILE A 52 -10.33 4.79 -11.38
C ILE A 52 -10.53 6.31 -11.28
N LEU A 53 -11.63 6.83 -11.85
CA LEU A 53 -11.95 8.26 -11.80
C LEU A 53 -12.22 8.72 -10.37
N LEU A 54 -12.90 7.92 -9.54
CA LEU A 54 -13.16 8.27 -8.14
C LEU A 54 -11.85 8.35 -7.32
N ILE A 55 -10.92 7.41 -7.50
CA ILE A 55 -9.62 7.45 -6.83
C ILE A 55 -8.78 8.63 -7.32
N ALA A 56 -8.82 8.93 -8.62
CA ALA A 56 -8.18 10.11 -9.19
C ALA A 56 -8.75 11.41 -8.61
N LEU A 57 -10.07 11.52 -8.53
CA LEU A 57 -10.77 12.66 -7.94
C LEU A 57 -10.46 12.80 -6.44
N PHE A 58 -10.50 11.69 -5.70
CA PHE A 58 -10.12 11.65 -4.29
C PHE A 58 -8.69 12.18 -4.08
N SER A 59 -7.74 11.76 -4.93
CA SER A 59 -6.37 12.27 -4.88
C SER A 59 -6.25 13.73 -5.31
N ALA A 60 -7.05 14.18 -6.29
CA ALA A 60 -7.04 15.54 -6.83
C ALA A 60 -7.58 16.58 -5.85
N LEU A 61 -8.65 16.24 -5.13
CA LEU A 61 -9.38 17.17 -4.26
C LEU A 61 -8.81 17.30 -2.85
N ARG A 62 -7.87 16.43 -2.47
CA ARG A 62 -7.22 16.51 -1.15
C ARG A 62 -6.32 17.73 -1.04
N TYR A 63 -6.31 18.34 0.14
CA TYR A 63 -5.44 19.46 0.46
C TYR A 63 -4.73 19.21 1.79
N TYR A 64 -3.40 19.33 1.81
CA TYR A 64 -2.53 19.05 2.97
C TYR A 64 -2.75 17.68 3.65
N THR A 65 -3.39 16.74 2.97
CA THR A 65 -3.55 15.37 3.46
C THR A 65 -2.35 14.51 3.09
N GLY A 66 -1.68 13.94 4.08
CA GLY A 66 -0.43 13.20 3.96
C GLY A 66 0.79 14.07 4.28
N ASN A 67 1.74 13.51 5.06
CA ASN A 67 2.88 14.26 5.59
C ASN A 67 3.77 14.89 4.50
N ASP A 68 3.95 14.23 3.36
CA ASP A 68 4.82 14.72 2.27
C ASP A 68 4.07 15.59 1.26
N TYR A 69 2.75 15.84 1.46
CA TYR A 69 1.93 16.60 0.53
C TYR A 69 2.50 17.99 0.22
N ARG A 70 2.86 18.75 1.27
CA ARG A 70 3.42 20.11 1.13
C ARG A 70 4.67 20.10 0.27
N MET A 71 5.56 19.14 0.47
CA MET A 71 6.80 19.02 -0.31
C MET A 71 6.48 18.81 -1.82
N TYR A 72 5.53 17.95 -2.15
CA TYR A 72 5.14 17.73 -3.55
C TYR A 72 4.47 18.96 -4.17
N LEU A 73 3.56 19.60 -3.43
CA LEU A 73 2.88 20.83 -3.86
C LEU A 73 3.88 21.96 -4.14
N THR A 74 4.78 22.22 -3.19
CA THR A 74 5.76 23.31 -3.31
C THR A 74 6.72 23.08 -4.48
N ASN A 75 7.21 21.83 -4.68
CA ASN A 75 8.07 21.52 -5.83
C ASN A 75 7.31 21.67 -7.17
N PHE A 76 6.03 21.29 -7.23
CA PHE A 76 5.21 21.45 -8.43
C PHE A 76 5.00 22.93 -8.77
N GLN A 77 4.62 23.76 -7.77
CA GLN A 77 4.42 25.20 -7.95
C GLN A 77 5.73 25.91 -8.34
N GLN A 78 6.85 25.52 -7.76
CA GLN A 78 8.15 26.08 -8.12
C GLN A 78 8.54 25.74 -9.57
N LEU A 79 8.31 24.51 -10.00
CA LEU A 79 8.52 24.10 -11.39
C LEU A 79 7.64 24.87 -12.37
N GLN A 80 6.43 25.27 -11.96
CA GLN A 80 5.56 26.13 -12.78
C GLN A 80 6.07 27.57 -12.84
N ALA A 81 6.58 28.10 -11.73
CA ALA A 81 7.00 29.52 -11.61
C ALA A 81 8.28 29.83 -12.38
N ASP A 82 9.32 29.01 -12.22
CA ASP A 82 10.67 29.30 -12.74
C ASP A 82 11.39 28.10 -13.35
N GLY A 83 10.75 26.93 -13.38
CA GLY A 83 11.32 25.68 -13.91
C GLY A 83 12.40 25.04 -13.02
N SER A 84 12.64 25.58 -11.82
CA SER A 84 13.60 25.06 -10.83
C SER A 84 12.93 24.11 -9.82
N LEU A 85 13.76 23.40 -9.06
CA LEU A 85 13.33 22.55 -7.94
C LEU A 85 13.84 23.14 -6.63
N LEU A 86 12.96 23.31 -5.64
CA LEU A 86 13.36 23.69 -4.28
C LEU A 86 14.19 22.59 -3.60
N ARG A 87 13.95 21.35 -3.94
CA ARG A 87 14.66 20.19 -3.41
C ARG A 87 15.42 19.48 -4.52
N GLY A 88 16.73 19.72 -4.60
CA GLY A 88 17.60 19.19 -5.66
C GLY A 88 17.82 17.66 -5.68
N ASN A 89 17.28 16.91 -4.72
CA ASN A 89 17.52 15.47 -4.55
C ASN A 89 16.28 14.61 -4.91
N LEU A 90 15.50 15.02 -5.90
CA LEU A 90 14.42 14.21 -6.44
C LEU A 90 14.91 13.41 -7.65
N GLU A 91 14.40 12.19 -7.80
CA GLU A 91 14.79 11.28 -8.87
C GLU A 91 14.31 11.79 -10.24
N ILE A 92 15.15 11.61 -11.25
CA ILE A 92 15.01 12.20 -12.58
C ILE A 92 13.67 11.87 -13.27
N GLY A 93 13.18 10.62 -13.17
CA GLY A 93 11.92 10.23 -13.80
C GLY A 93 10.72 10.90 -13.13
N PHE A 94 10.74 11.01 -11.80
CA PHE A 94 9.70 11.74 -11.06
C PHE A 94 9.69 13.23 -11.42
N VAL A 95 10.88 13.86 -11.46
CA VAL A 95 11.04 15.26 -11.85
C VAL A 95 10.55 15.49 -13.28
N LEU A 96 10.92 14.62 -14.22
CA LEU A 96 10.49 14.73 -15.61
C LEU A 96 8.97 14.71 -15.75
N VAL A 97 8.29 13.75 -15.12
CA VAL A 97 6.82 13.64 -15.15
C VAL A 97 6.20 14.88 -14.50
N THR A 98 6.69 15.30 -13.33
CA THR A 98 6.20 16.51 -12.64
C THR A 98 6.37 17.75 -13.52
N LYS A 99 7.52 17.92 -14.17
CA LYS A 99 7.82 19.03 -15.07
C LYS A 99 6.90 19.04 -16.30
N LEU A 100 6.66 17.87 -16.92
CA LEU A 100 5.74 17.78 -18.07
C LEU A 100 4.32 18.22 -17.70
N ILE A 101 3.85 17.85 -16.50
CA ILE A 101 2.53 18.31 -16.01
C ILE A 101 2.58 19.80 -15.68
N ALA A 102 3.64 20.29 -15.02
CA ALA A 102 3.79 21.70 -14.65
C ALA A 102 3.80 22.62 -15.89
N LEU A 103 4.43 22.19 -17.00
CA LEU A 103 4.47 22.94 -18.26
C LEU A 103 3.09 23.18 -18.89
N THR A 104 2.07 22.39 -18.53
CA THR A 104 0.70 22.64 -19.00
C THR A 104 0.03 23.83 -18.32
N GLY A 105 0.62 24.41 -17.28
CA GLY A 105 0.03 25.48 -16.47
C GLY A 105 -1.19 25.08 -15.66
N CYS A 106 -1.49 23.77 -15.56
CA CYS A 106 -2.69 23.29 -14.87
C CYS A 106 -2.62 23.50 -13.35
N HIS A 107 -3.79 23.50 -12.71
CA HIS A 107 -3.89 23.56 -11.26
C HIS A 107 -3.26 22.32 -10.61
N PHE A 108 -2.72 22.43 -9.40
CA PHE A 108 -2.05 21.33 -8.68
C PHE A 108 -2.96 20.12 -8.43
N SER A 109 -4.28 20.29 -8.41
CA SER A 109 -5.23 19.18 -8.30
C SER A 109 -5.08 18.19 -9.47
N VAL A 110 -4.81 18.70 -10.69
CA VAL A 110 -4.56 17.85 -11.85
C VAL A 110 -3.28 17.02 -11.67
N TYR A 111 -2.26 17.61 -11.08
CA TYR A 111 -1.01 16.89 -10.74
C TYR A 111 -1.27 15.73 -9.78
N PHE A 112 -1.96 15.96 -8.66
CA PHE A 112 -2.28 14.88 -7.72
C PHE A 112 -3.28 13.89 -8.31
N GLY A 113 -4.25 14.36 -9.08
CA GLY A 113 -5.23 13.55 -9.82
C GLY A 113 -4.56 12.60 -10.82
N PHE A 114 -3.56 13.09 -11.56
CA PHE A 114 -2.78 12.26 -12.49
C PHE A 114 -2.10 11.08 -11.78
N TRP A 115 -1.41 11.34 -10.66
CA TRP A 115 -0.77 10.26 -9.90
C TRP A 115 -1.80 9.29 -9.32
N GLY A 116 -2.93 9.79 -8.81
CA GLY A 116 -4.03 8.95 -8.34
C GLY A 116 -4.63 8.10 -9.46
N ALA A 117 -4.83 8.67 -10.64
CA ALA A 117 -5.33 7.96 -11.83
C ALA A 117 -4.36 6.86 -12.28
N LEU A 118 -3.05 7.16 -12.34
CA LEU A 118 -2.02 6.20 -12.72
C LEU A 118 -1.98 5.02 -11.73
N GLN A 119 -2.02 5.31 -10.42
CA GLN A 119 -2.05 4.29 -9.38
C GLN A 119 -3.31 3.43 -9.50
N ALA A 120 -4.50 4.04 -9.60
CA ALA A 120 -5.75 3.32 -9.74
C ALA A 120 -5.77 2.47 -11.02
N PHE A 121 -5.32 3.02 -12.15
CA PHE A 121 -5.20 2.26 -13.41
C PHE A 121 -4.31 1.03 -13.23
N CYS A 122 -3.11 1.18 -12.67
CA CYS A 122 -2.19 0.05 -12.44
C CYS A 122 -2.82 -1.01 -11.52
N LEU A 123 -3.53 -0.60 -10.46
CA LEU A 123 -4.19 -1.50 -9.52
C LEU A 123 -5.29 -2.32 -10.21
N TYR A 124 -6.24 -1.64 -10.86
CA TYR A 124 -7.38 -2.31 -11.51
C TYR A 124 -6.94 -3.14 -12.71
N TYR A 125 -5.99 -2.64 -13.52
CA TYR A 125 -5.38 -3.42 -14.60
C TYR A 125 -4.60 -4.63 -14.08
N GLY A 126 -3.84 -4.47 -13.01
CA GLY A 126 -3.09 -5.58 -12.39
C GLY A 126 -4.03 -6.68 -11.86
N LEU A 127 -5.18 -6.29 -11.35
CA LEU A 127 -6.21 -7.19 -10.82
C LEU A 127 -7.30 -7.56 -11.84
N ARG A 128 -7.10 -7.31 -13.14
CA ARG A 128 -8.11 -7.53 -14.20
C ARG A 128 -8.66 -8.95 -14.29
N HIS A 129 -7.92 -9.94 -13.80
CA HIS A 129 -8.35 -11.33 -13.71
C HIS A 129 -8.94 -11.72 -12.35
N HIS A 130 -8.97 -10.77 -11.40
CA HIS A 130 -9.39 -10.94 -10.01
C HIS A 130 -10.49 -9.93 -9.63
N LYS A 131 -11.45 -9.70 -10.51
CA LYS A 131 -12.46 -8.64 -10.38
C LYS A 131 -13.37 -8.82 -9.16
N GLN A 132 -13.50 -10.06 -8.65
CA GLN A 132 -14.20 -10.32 -7.39
C GLN A 132 -13.58 -9.55 -6.21
N LEU A 133 -12.31 -9.14 -6.32
CA LEU A 133 -11.64 -8.37 -5.27
C LEU A 133 -11.95 -6.86 -5.35
N TYR A 134 -12.50 -6.35 -6.46
CA TYR A 134 -12.68 -4.91 -6.67
C TYR A 134 -13.55 -4.26 -5.59
N CYS A 135 -14.59 -4.96 -5.11
CA CYS A 135 -15.42 -4.46 -4.02
C CYS A 135 -14.65 -4.29 -2.70
N TRP A 136 -13.67 -5.14 -2.43
CA TRP A 136 -12.93 -5.12 -1.16
C TRP A 136 -11.70 -4.22 -1.19
N ILE A 137 -11.05 -4.09 -2.36
CA ILE A 137 -9.78 -3.34 -2.50
C ILE A 137 -9.93 -1.88 -2.08
N GLY A 138 -10.98 -1.18 -2.57
CA GLY A 138 -11.21 0.22 -2.22
C GLY A 138 -11.47 0.40 -0.73
N LEU A 139 -12.24 -0.50 -0.13
CA LEU A 139 -12.56 -0.49 1.30
C LEU A 139 -11.30 -0.66 2.15
N VAL A 140 -10.48 -1.67 1.85
CA VAL A 140 -9.24 -1.95 2.60
C VAL A 140 -8.18 -0.86 2.36
N LEU A 141 -8.08 -0.32 1.13
CA LEU A 141 -7.11 0.73 0.82
C LEU A 141 -7.42 2.03 1.55
N LEU A 142 -8.70 2.46 1.59
CA LEU A 142 -9.08 3.75 2.16
C LEU A 142 -9.30 3.72 3.67
N LEU A 143 -9.79 2.63 4.23
CA LEU A 143 -10.11 2.54 5.65
C LEU A 143 -9.12 1.67 6.44
N GLY A 144 -8.29 0.90 5.75
CA GLY A 144 -7.33 -0.02 6.37
C GLY A 144 -5.97 0.60 6.69
N PRO A 145 -5.03 -0.23 7.14
CA PRO A 145 -3.76 0.20 7.73
C PRO A 145 -2.82 1.02 6.83
N PHE A 146 -3.00 0.99 5.51
CA PHE A 146 -2.04 1.57 4.57
C PHE A 146 -2.54 2.82 3.86
N CYS A 147 -3.74 3.31 4.17
CA CYS A 147 -4.32 4.52 3.57
C CYS A 147 -3.39 5.72 3.72
N ILE A 148 -2.93 5.97 4.94
CA ILE A 148 -2.09 7.13 5.25
C ILE A 148 -0.72 7.03 4.56
N ASN A 149 -0.13 5.83 4.50
CA ASN A 149 1.11 5.60 3.78
C ASN A 149 0.93 5.88 2.27
N TRP A 150 -0.16 5.40 1.70
CA TRP A 150 -0.51 5.65 0.30
C TRP A 150 -0.64 7.14 -0.01
N LEU A 151 -1.31 7.90 0.85
CA LEU A 151 -1.47 9.35 0.67
C LEU A 151 -0.19 10.13 0.93
N THR A 152 0.69 9.65 1.82
CA THR A 152 1.95 10.32 2.19
C THR A 152 3.06 10.06 1.18
N TYR A 153 3.33 8.79 0.82
CA TYR A 153 4.52 8.40 0.04
C TYR A 153 4.21 8.25 -1.45
N LEU A 154 3.79 9.33 -2.10
CA LEU A 154 3.32 9.35 -3.49
C LEU A 154 4.22 8.56 -4.45
N ARG A 155 5.55 8.81 -4.45
CA ARG A 155 6.51 8.15 -5.35
C ARG A 155 6.61 6.65 -5.08
N GLN A 156 6.79 6.29 -3.83
CA GLN A 156 6.99 4.90 -3.41
C GLN A 156 5.74 4.06 -3.65
N TRP A 157 4.56 4.58 -3.30
CA TRP A 157 3.29 3.89 -3.52
C TRP A 157 2.88 3.83 -4.99
N THR A 158 3.29 4.80 -5.81
CA THR A 158 3.12 4.68 -7.27
C THR A 158 3.85 3.44 -7.80
N ILE A 159 5.09 3.21 -7.36
CA ILE A 159 5.85 2.02 -7.75
C ILE A 159 5.25 0.75 -7.14
N ALA A 160 4.88 0.78 -5.85
CA ALA A 160 4.27 -0.37 -5.17
C ALA A 160 3.00 -0.86 -5.91
N ILE A 161 2.15 0.07 -6.34
CA ILE A 161 0.94 -0.25 -7.08
C ILE A 161 1.26 -0.64 -8.54
N ALA A 162 2.21 0.04 -9.20
CA ALA A 162 2.66 -0.34 -10.53
C ALA A 162 3.36 -1.71 -10.56
N PHE A 163 3.81 -2.22 -9.42
CA PHE A 163 4.34 -3.57 -9.29
C PHE A 163 3.25 -4.66 -9.39
N VAL A 164 1.99 -4.36 -9.08
CA VAL A 164 0.88 -5.35 -9.14
C VAL A 164 0.73 -5.98 -10.55
N PRO A 165 0.65 -5.22 -11.65
CA PRO A 165 0.60 -5.79 -13.00
C PRO A 165 1.89 -6.52 -13.42
N MET A 166 3.00 -6.29 -12.71
CA MET A 166 4.29 -6.96 -12.97
C MET A 166 4.45 -8.31 -12.27
N VAL A 167 3.62 -8.60 -11.26
CA VAL A 167 3.68 -9.87 -10.50
C VAL A 167 3.70 -11.12 -11.39
N PRO A 168 2.91 -11.22 -12.49
CA PRO A 168 2.97 -12.38 -13.38
C PRO A 168 4.37 -12.61 -13.99
N TYR A 169 5.12 -11.56 -14.24
CA TYR A 169 6.48 -11.64 -14.80
C TYR A 169 7.48 -12.09 -13.73
N PHE A 170 7.36 -11.56 -12.52
CA PHE A 170 8.17 -11.99 -11.37
C PHE A 170 7.87 -13.45 -11.01
N ALA A 171 6.61 -13.85 -10.95
CA ALA A 171 6.21 -15.22 -10.65
C ALA A 171 6.71 -16.23 -11.70
N ARG A 172 6.76 -15.82 -12.98
CA ARG A 172 7.28 -16.64 -14.09
C ARG A 172 8.79 -16.47 -14.32
N ARG A 173 9.48 -15.69 -13.48
CA ARG A 173 10.92 -15.40 -13.56
C ARG A 173 11.37 -14.88 -14.92
N LYS A 174 10.60 -13.96 -15.49
CA LYS A 174 10.96 -13.26 -16.72
C LYS A 174 11.94 -12.13 -16.39
N PHE A 175 13.24 -12.39 -16.48
CA PHE A 175 14.30 -11.48 -16.03
C PHE A 175 14.20 -10.09 -16.67
N TRP A 176 14.16 -10.00 -17.99
CA TRP A 176 14.18 -8.73 -18.71
C TRP A 176 13.01 -7.79 -18.38
N PRO A 177 11.73 -8.24 -18.39
CA PRO A 177 10.64 -7.38 -17.94
C PRO A 177 10.79 -6.93 -16.48
N CYS A 178 11.27 -7.80 -15.57
CA CYS A 178 11.48 -7.44 -14.17
C CYS A 178 12.60 -6.41 -14.02
N LEU A 179 13.72 -6.59 -14.72
CA LEU A 179 14.84 -5.64 -14.72
C LEU A 179 14.41 -4.29 -15.29
N LEU A 180 13.77 -4.28 -16.48
CA LEU A 180 13.32 -3.04 -17.11
C LEU A 180 12.34 -2.26 -16.21
N PHE A 181 11.38 -2.96 -15.60
CA PHE A 181 10.47 -2.34 -14.63
C PHE A 181 11.24 -1.74 -13.46
N THR A 182 12.19 -2.48 -12.89
CA THR A 182 13.00 -1.99 -11.76
C THR A 182 13.83 -0.76 -12.14
N LEU A 183 14.44 -0.75 -13.32
CA LEU A 183 15.21 0.40 -13.82
C LEU A 183 14.32 1.64 -13.97
N VAL A 184 13.12 1.50 -14.56
CA VAL A 184 12.14 2.60 -14.65
C VAL A 184 11.69 3.03 -13.25
N ALA A 185 11.39 2.10 -12.36
CA ALA A 185 10.96 2.38 -10.99
C ALA A 185 12.03 3.18 -10.20
N VAL A 186 13.31 2.85 -10.35
CA VAL A 186 14.43 3.57 -9.71
C VAL A 186 14.49 5.02 -10.16
N THR A 187 14.09 5.36 -11.40
CA THR A 187 14.01 6.77 -11.83
C THR A 187 12.90 7.56 -11.15
N ILE A 188 11.89 6.88 -10.60
CA ILE A 188 10.78 7.50 -9.83
C ILE A 188 11.11 7.55 -8.34
N HIS A 189 11.73 6.48 -7.80
CA HIS A 189 12.18 6.42 -6.42
C HIS A 189 13.37 5.47 -6.26
N TYR A 190 14.50 6.01 -5.83
CA TYR A 190 15.78 5.32 -5.81
C TYR A 190 15.74 3.96 -5.11
N SER A 191 15.07 3.85 -3.95
CA SER A 191 15.01 2.58 -3.20
C SER A 191 14.25 1.46 -3.91
N ALA A 192 13.65 1.72 -5.09
CA ALA A 192 12.95 0.69 -5.87
C ALA A 192 13.87 -0.42 -6.41
N TRP A 193 15.21 -0.25 -6.38
CA TRP A 193 16.15 -1.31 -6.72
C TRP A 193 15.92 -2.60 -5.89
N ILE A 194 15.35 -2.47 -4.67
CA ILE A 194 15.01 -3.60 -3.81
C ILE A 194 14.01 -4.58 -4.46
N LEU A 195 13.20 -4.10 -5.43
CA LEU A 195 12.27 -4.95 -6.18
C LEU A 195 13.00 -6.06 -6.93
N MET A 196 14.25 -5.81 -7.37
CA MET A 196 15.04 -6.85 -8.01
C MET A 196 15.41 -7.97 -7.04
N LEU A 197 15.57 -7.68 -5.75
CA LEU A 197 15.78 -8.71 -4.72
C LEU A 197 14.54 -9.60 -4.58
N LEU A 198 13.33 -9.04 -4.73
CA LEU A 198 12.08 -9.80 -4.67
C LEU A 198 11.95 -10.81 -5.81
N TYR A 199 12.69 -10.63 -6.91
CA TYR A 199 12.78 -11.63 -7.99
C TYR A 199 13.26 -12.99 -7.47
N PHE A 200 14.09 -13.02 -6.41
CA PHE A 200 14.65 -14.24 -5.84
C PHE A 200 13.80 -14.83 -4.70
N VAL A 201 12.90 -14.06 -4.09
CA VAL A 201 12.10 -14.49 -2.92
C VAL A 201 11.29 -15.77 -3.19
N PRO A 202 10.60 -15.97 -4.32
CA PRO A 202 9.90 -17.22 -4.61
C PRO A 202 10.80 -18.47 -4.67
N LEU A 203 12.13 -18.31 -4.82
CA LEU A 203 13.09 -19.41 -4.74
C LEU A 203 13.28 -19.89 -3.30
N VAL A 204 13.17 -18.97 -2.34
CA VAL A 204 13.41 -19.22 -0.92
C VAL A 204 12.13 -19.67 -0.23
N LEU A 205 11.01 -19.01 -0.53
CA LEU A 205 9.70 -19.31 0.07
C LEU A 205 8.83 -20.08 -0.93
N LYS A 206 8.81 -21.40 -0.81
CA LYS A 206 7.84 -22.22 -1.56
C LYS A 206 6.46 -21.99 -0.96
N ALA A 207 5.55 -21.44 -1.74
CA ALA A 207 4.17 -21.16 -1.35
C ALA A 207 3.29 -22.42 -1.13
N ASP A 208 3.89 -23.59 -1.09
CA ASP A 208 3.24 -24.89 -0.82
C ASP A 208 3.45 -25.38 0.62
N ARG A 209 4.09 -24.59 1.46
CA ARG A 209 4.36 -24.96 2.85
C ARG A 209 3.11 -24.90 3.72
N SER A 210 3.17 -25.61 4.85
CA SER A 210 2.09 -25.66 5.84
C SER A 210 1.86 -24.32 6.52
N ARG A 211 0.64 -24.12 7.05
CA ARG A 211 0.33 -22.95 7.91
C ARG A 211 1.33 -22.77 9.04
N ASN A 212 1.69 -23.86 9.72
CA ASN A 212 2.59 -23.81 10.88
C ASN A 212 3.98 -23.33 10.50
N PHE A 213 4.47 -23.64 9.30
CA PHE A 213 5.72 -23.13 8.77
C PHE A 213 5.70 -21.59 8.64
N TYR A 214 4.63 -21.03 8.05
CA TYR A 214 4.50 -19.58 7.91
C TYR A 214 4.31 -18.89 9.25
N LEU A 215 3.53 -19.48 10.17
CA LEU A 215 3.35 -18.95 11.52
C LEU A 215 4.69 -18.97 12.31
N ALA A 216 5.50 -20.02 12.17
CA ALA A 216 6.81 -20.08 12.82
C ALA A 216 7.77 -18.99 12.32
N ILE A 217 7.87 -18.80 10.99
CA ILE A 217 8.69 -17.71 10.42
C ILE A 217 8.17 -16.34 10.90
N PHE A 218 6.86 -16.12 10.84
CA PHE A 218 6.26 -14.87 11.29
C PHE A 218 6.55 -14.62 12.78
N ALA A 219 6.39 -15.65 13.63
CA ALA A 219 6.69 -15.55 15.06
C ALA A 219 8.17 -15.20 15.32
N VAL A 220 9.10 -15.80 14.58
CA VAL A 220 10.53 -15.45 14.68
C VAL A 220 10.75 -13.99 14.30
N CYS A 221 10.22 -13.53 13.17
CA CYS A 221 10.34 -12.12 12.75
C CYS A 221 9.72 -11.16 13.79
N TYR A 222 8.57 -11.52 14.34
CA TYR A 222 7.88 -10.75 15.37
C TYR A 222 8.69 -10.64 16.65
N LEU A 223 9.24 -11.77 17.15
CA LEU A 223 10.07 -11.82 18.37
C LEU A 223 11.37 -11.03 18.20
N LEU A 224 12.07 -11.22 17.09
CA LEU A 224 13.29 -10.48 16.76
C LEU A 224 13.01 -8.96 16.64
N GLY A 225 11.88 -8.59 16.07
CA GLY A 225 11.51 -7.19 15.94
C GLY A 225 10.98 -6.55 17.23
N THR A 226 10.59 -7.36 18.23
CA THR A 226 10.21 -6.84 19.55
C THR A 226 11.41 -6.26 20.27
N TYR A 227 12.58 -6.94 20.17
CA TYR A 227 13.85 -6.49 20.74
C TYR A 227 14.94 -6.48 19.67
N PRO A 228 15.09 -5.40 18.89
CA PRO A 228 15.98 -5.36 17.73
C PRO A 228 17.47 -5.16 18.08
N VAL A 229 17.93 -5.64 19.25
CA VAL A 229 19.34 -5.57 19.72
C VAL A 229 20.32 -6.17 18.71
N TRP A 230 19.89 -7.22 18.00
CA TRP A 230 20.67 -7.87 16.95
C TRP A 230 21.07 -6.95 15.79
N LEU A 231 20.42 -5.77 15.67
CA LEU A 231 20.76 -4.77 14.65
C LEU A 231 21.91 -3.84 15.07
N SER A 232 22.29 -3.79 16.36
CA SER A 232 23.32 -2.84 16.82
C SER A 232 24.67 -3.01 16.10
N PRO A 233 25.18 -4.25 15.82
CA PRO A 233 26.40 -4.41 15.05
C PRO A 233 26.30 -3.92 13.61
N ILE A 234 25.09 -4.04 12.99
CA ILE A 234 24.83 -3.57 11.64
C ILE A 234 24.73 -2.03 11.64
N ALA A 235 24.02 -1.46 12.62
CA ALA A 235 23.87 -0.02 12.78
C ALA A 235 25.19 0.71 13.00
N SER A 236 26.14 0.08 13.69
CA SER A 236 27.49 0.62 13.91
C SER A 236 28.43 0.51 12.69
N SER A 237 28.06 -0.28 11.67
CA SER A 237 28.88 -0.53 10.48
C SER A 237 28.78 0.62 9.46
N ARG A 238 29.61 1.66 9.62
CA ARG A 238 29.65 2.83 8.73
C ARG A 238 29.78 2.47 7.23
N TRP A 239 30.63 1.50 6.92
CA TRP A 239 30.90 1.08 5.56
C TRP A 239 29.66 0.55 4.81
N LEU A 240 28.74 -0.12 5.54
CA LEU A 240 27.48 -0.60 4.96
C LEU A 240 26.57 0.57 4.51
N PHE A 241 26.52 1.65 5.31
CA PHE A 241 25.71 2.81 4.98
C PHE A 241 26.28 3.60 3.81
N SER A 242 27.61 3.75 3.72
CA SER A 242 28.25 4.41 2.59
C SER A 242 28.07 3.60 1.30
N LEU A 243 28.18 2.28 1.36
CA LEU A 243 28.03 1.39 0.19
C LEU A 243 26.64 1.48 -0.45
N VAL A 244 25.59 1.73 0.36
CA VAL A 244 24.20 1.90 -0.13
C VAL A 244 23.80 3.38 -0.29
N GLY A 245 24.72 4.34 -0.10
CA GLY A 245 24.43 5.77 -0.21
C GLY A 245 23.50 6.31 0.87
N TYR A 246 23.47 5.68 2.03
CA TYR A 246 22.60 6.02 3.17
C TYR A 246 23.33 6.72 4.33
N ASP A 247 24.53 7.26 4.11
CA ASP A 247 25.35 7.94 5.13
C ASP A 247 24.56 9.02 5.91
N LYS A 248 23.72 9.78 5.20
CA LYS A 248 22.86 10.82 5.80
C LYS A 248 21.84 10.29 6.81
N TYR A 249 21.56 9.00 6.80
CA TYR A 249 20.63 8.37 7.74
C TYR A 249 21.32 7.73 8.94
N GLN A 250 22.66 7.72 8.98
CA GLN A 250 23.43 7.12 10.07
C GLN A 250 23.04 7.68 11.44
N CYS A 251 22.79 9.00 11.53
CA CYS A 251 22.33 9.61 12.78
C CYS A 251 20.99 9.05 13.29
N LEU A 252 20.13 8.56 12.41
CA LEU A 252 18.85 7.95 12.81
C LEU A 252 19.03 6.57 13.48
N PHE A 253 20.21 5.97 13.32
CA PHE A 253 20.53 4.67 13.94
C PHE A 253 21.24 4.82 15.29
N GLN A 254 21.55 6.04 15.71
CA GLN A 254 22.20 6.31 17.00
C GLN A 254 21.47 5.66 18.18
N PRO A 255 20.12 5.71 18.30
CA PRO A 255 19.42 5.01 19.37
C PRO A 255 19.58 3.50 19.36
N LEU A 256 19.82 2.90 18.17
CA LEU A 256 20.11 1.46 18.04
C LEU A 256 21.54 1.12 18.47
N ILE A 257 22.49 2.05 18.24
CA ILE A 257 23.90 1.89 18.63
C ILE A 257 24.05 2.05 20.15
N GLU A 258 23.32 2.97 20.74
CA GLU A 258 23.37 3.29 22.17
C GLU A 258 22.44 2.37 23.01
N GLU A 259 21.86 1.34 22.41
CA GLU A 259 20.93 0.39 23.06
C GLU A 259 19.69 1.07 23.69
N HIS A 260 19.40 2.33 23.34
CA HIS A 260 18.22 3.06 23.77
C HIS A 260 17.01 2.68 22.91
N PHE A 261 16.48 1.47 23.12
CA PHE A 261 15.31 0.99 22.40
C PHE A 261 14.03 1.58 23.01
N VAL A 262 13.37 2.43 22.27
CA VAL A 262 12.01 2.84 22.62
C VAL A 262 11.03 1.78 22.15
N PHE A 263 10.64 0.90 23.07
CA PHE A 263 9.54 -0.02 22.82
C PHE A 263 8.26 0.78 22.59
N LYS A 264 7.78 0.81 21.34
CA LYS A 264 6.60 1.59 20.93
C LYS A 264 5.25 1.05 21.46
N GLY A 265 5.27 0.12 22.43
CA GLY A 265 4.09 -0.42 23.06
C GLY A 265 3.15 -1.21 22.13
N TYR A 266 2.13 -1.84 22.69
CA TYR A 266 1.07 -2.53 21.98
C TYR A 266 -0.20 -1.66 21.91
N GLY A 267 -0.11 -0.54 21.19
CA GLY A 267 -1.28 0.29 20.92
C GLY A 267 -2.26 -0.39 19.94
N PRO A 268 -3.51 0.10 19.84
CA PRO A 268 -4.56 -0.52 19.01
C PRO A 268 -4.15 -0.66 17.54
N LEU A 269 -3.42 0.30 16.98
CA LEU A 269 -2.94 0.23 15.60
C LEU A 269 -1.98 -0.95 15.37
N ARG A 270 -1.09 -1.21 16.34
CA ARG A 270 -0.17 -2.36 16.25
C ARG A 270 -0.90 -3.69 16.35
N LEU A 271 -1.95 -3.76 17.17
CA LEU A 271 -2.80 -4.95 17.28
C LEU A 271 -3.55 -5.21 15.96
N ILE A 272 -3.99 -4.17 15.25
CA ILE A 272 -4.62 -4.35 13.93
C ILE A 272 -3.60 -4.87 12.89
N TYR A 273 -2.37 -4.37 12.88
CA TYR A 273 -1.31 -4.93 12.02
C TYR A 273 -1.03 -6.41 12.34
N LEU A 274 -0.98 -6.77 13.61
CA LEU A 274 -0.80 -8.16 14.04
C LEU A 274 -2.00 -9.02 13.63
N PHE A 275 -3.22 -8.55 13.90
CA PHE A 275 -4.45 -9.25 13.56
C PHE A 275 -4.55 -9.54 12.06
N GLN A 276 -4.33 -8.54 11.20
CA GLN A 276 -4.39 -8.76 9.76
C GLN A 276 -3.34 -9.76 9.28
N SER A 277 -2.10 -9.71 9.83
CA SER A 277 -1.02 -10.62 9.46
C SER A 277 -1.37 -12.05 9.83
N LEU A 278 -1.82 -12.28 11.07
CA LEU A 278 -2.23 -13.60 11.54
C LEU A 278 -3.47 -14.11 10.78
N LEU A 279 -4.40 -13.23 10.43
CA LEU A 279 -5.64 -13.61 9.77
C LEU A 279 -5.37 -14.25 8.40
N PHE A 280 -4.62 -13.60 7.50
CA PHE A 280 -4.38 -14.18 6.19
C PHE A 280 -3.39 -15.36 6.23
N ILE A 281 -2.43 -15.39 7.16
CA ILE A 281 -1.54 -16.55 7.35
C ILE A 281 -2.35 -17.76 7.85
N TRP A 282 -3.27 -17.54 8.80
CA TRP A 282 -4.09 -18.61 9.36
C TRP A 282 -4.99 -19.26 8.31
N TYR A 283 -5.65 -18.46 7.49
CA TYR A 283 -6.57 -18.93 6.47
C TYR A 283 -5.89 -19.31 5.14
N TYR A 284 -4.58 -19.07 5.00
CA TYR A 284 -3.85 -19.34 3.77
C TYR A 284 -4.09 -20.74 3.18
N PRO A 285 -4.00 -21.87 3.93
CA PRO A 285 -4.20 -23.19 3.34
C PRO A 285 -5.60 -23.37 2.76
N ALA A 286 -6.63 -22.94 3.48
CA ALA A 286 -8.01 -23.02 3.04
C ALA A 286 -8.29 -22.11 1.83
N MET A 287 -7.74 -20.88 1.84
CA MET A 287 -7.83 -19.96 0.69
C MET A 287 -7.07 -20.52 -0.52
N ARG A 288 -5.88 -21.12 -0.33
CA ARG A 288 -5.11 -21.74 -1.39
C ARG A 288 -5.87 -22.87 -2.08
N GLU A 289 -6.58 -23.68 -1.33
CA GLU A 289 -7.46 -24.72 -1.87
C GLU A 289 -8.64 -24.12 -2.64
N TYR A 290 -9.30 -23.13 -2.05
CA TYR A 290 -10.43 -22.44 -2.67
C TYR A 290 -10.04 -21.71 -3.97
N TYR A 291 -8.92 -20.97 -3.96
CA TYR A 291 -8.38 -20.25 -5.11
C TYR A 291 -7.36 -21.06 -5.92
N SER A 292 -7.44 -22.39 -5.90
CA SER A 292 -6.47 -23.29 -6.56
C SER A 292 -6.30 -23.06 -8.06
N ARG A 293 -7.31 -22.49 -8.72
CA ARG A 293 -7.27 -22.09 -10.15
C ARG A 293 -6.62 -20.74 -10.39
N ASP A 294 -6.40 -19.97 -9.36
CA ASP A 294 -5.77 -18.66 -9.46
C ASP A 294 -4.24 -18.80 -9.42
N LYS A 295 -3.62 -18.60 -10.58
CA LYS A 295 -2.17 -18.75 -10.76
C LYS A 295 -1.35 -17.70 -10.02
N LEU A 296 -1.95 -16.58 -9.61
CA LEU A 296 -1.26 -15.48 -8.94
C LEU A 296 -1.50 -15.43 -7.43
N PHE A 297 -2.48 -16.17 -6.91
CA PHE A 297 -2.81 -16.18 -5.48
C PHE A 297 -1.58 -16.46 -4.61
N ASN A 298 -0.80 -17.51 -4.93
CA ASN A 298 0.40 -17.84 -4.18
C ASN A 298 1.49 -16.76 -4.29
N ALA A 299 1.61 -16.08 -5.42
CA ALA A 299 2.55 -14.97 -5.58
C ALA A 299 2.14 -13.76 -4.74
N PHE A 300 0.85 -13.39 -4.75
CA PHE A 300 0.32 -12.33 -3.89
C PHE A 300 0.50 -12.66 -2.41
N PHE A 301 0.19 -13.89 -2.01
CA PHE A 301 0.44 -14.34 -0.65
C PHE A 301 1.92 -14.22 -0.26
N THR A 302 2.83 -14.71 -1.10
CA THR A 302 4.27 -14.68 -0.80
C THR A 302 4.76 -13.24 -0.60
N LEU A 303 4.37 -12.33 -1.49
CA LEU A 303 4.76 -10.91 -1.41
C LEU A 303 4.16 -10.24 -0.16
N ALA A 304 2.89 -10.50 0.17
CA ALA A 304 2.26 -10.01 1.39
C ALA A 304 2.95 -10.57 2.64
N PHE A 305 3.25 -11.87 2.64
CA PHE A 305 3.91 -12.54 3.75
C PHE A 305 5.30 -11.97 4.03
N VAL A 306 6.12 -11.78 2.98
CA VAL A 306 7.42 -11.11 3.10
C VAL A 306 7.25 -9.69 3.64
N GLY A 307 6.26 -8.95 3.14
CA GLY A 307 5.96 -7.59 3.59
C GLY A 307 5.65 -7.51 5.08
N VAL A 308 4.79 -8.40 5.61
CA VAL A 308 4.44 -8.38 7.04
C VAL A 308 5.57 -8.92 7.91
N CYS A 309 6.32 -9.93 7.47
CA CYS A 309 7.51 -10.40 8.18
C CYS A 309 8.55 -9.28 8.31
N TYR A 310 8.83 -8.58 7.21
CA TYR A 310 9.75 -7.45 7.19
C TYR A 310 9.25 -6.31 8.09
N GLN A 311 7.97 -5.95 7.99
CA GLN A 311 7.36 -4.91 8.84
C GLN A 311 7.53 -5.23 10.31
N HIS A 312 7.17 -6.44 10.73
CA HIS A 312 7.25 -6.83 12.14
C HIS A 312 8.68 -7.00 12.64
N LEU A 313 9.61 -7.40 11.77
CA LEU A 313 11.04 -7.49 12.10
C LEU A 313 11.65 -6.12 12.43
N PHE A 314 11.21 -5.06 11.75
CA PHE A 314 11.76 -3.71 11.89
C PHE A 314 10.83 -2.72 12.60
N ILE A 315 9.69 -3.16 13.15
CA ILE A 315 8.64 -2.27 13.69
C ILE A 315 9.10 -1.36 14.84
N ASN A 316 10.06 -1.82 15.65
CA ASN A 316 10.62 -1.05 16.76
C ASN A 316 11.96 -0.39 16.40
N THR A 317 12.26 -0.26 15.12
CA THR A 317 13.46 0.41 14.62
C THR A 317 13.15 1.78 14.06
N VAL A 318 14.13 2.38 13.41
CA VAL A 318 13.96 3.64 12.69
C VAL A 318 13.09 3.46 11.45
N TYR A 319 12.28 4.45 11.15
CA TYR A 319 11.33 4.39 10.05
C TYR A 319 11.98 4.11 8.68
N ALA A 320 13.21 4.58 8.48
CA ALA A 320 13.96 4.33 7.24
C ALA A 320 14.14 2.83 6.93
N LEU A 321 14.27 1.98 7.96
CA LEU A 321 14.35 0.53 7.80
C LEU A 321 13.02 -0.14 7.48
N ILE A 322 11.90 0.48 7.86
CA ILE A 322 10.56 -0.06 7.58
C ILE A 322 10.15 0.23 6.13
N ARG A 323 10.60 1.36 5.56
CA ARG A 323 10.21 1.83 4.22
C ARG A 323 10.30 0.78 3.09
N PRO A 324 11.29 -0.12 3.04
CA PRO A 324 11.31 -1.16 2.01
C PRO A 324 10.04 -2.03 1.99
N ALA A 325 9.37 -2.23 3.13
CA ALA A 325 8.12 -2.97 3.20
C ALA A 325 6.95 -2.25 2.48
N ASP A 326 6.99 -0.91 2.32
CA ASP A 326 5.93 -0.15 1.66
C ASP A 326 5.68 -0.63 0.22
N TYR A 327 6.70 -1.16 -0.48
CA TYR A 327 6.53 -1.77 -1.80
C TYR A 327 5.68 -3.05 -1.78
N LEU A 328 5.53 -3.67 -0.61
CA LEU A 328 4.83 -4.94 -0.42
C LEU A 328 3.47 -4.77 0.26
N PHE A 329 3.17 -3.62 0.84
CA PHE A 329 1.93 -3.42 1.59
C PHE A 329 0.69 -3.43 0.70
N ILE A 330 0.81 -3.09 -0.58
CA ILE A 330 -0.31 -3.26 -1.52
C ILE A 330 -0.74 -4.72 -1.64
N PHE A 331 0.18 -5.68 -1.50
CA PHE A 331 -0.15 -7.10 -1.51
C PHE A 331 -0.84 -7.55 -0.22
N VAL A 332 -0.57 -6.89 0.91
CA VAL A 332 -1.34 -7.11 2.14
C VAL A 332 -2.78 -6.63 1.96
N VAL A 333 -2.99 -5.46 1.31
CA VAL A 333 -4.33 -4.98 0.92
C VAL A 333 -5.04 -5.99 0.02
N ILE A 334 -4.35 -6.53 -0.99
CA ILE A 334 -4.87 -7.56 -1.89
C ILE A 334 -5.21 -8.84 -1.11
N MET A 335 -4.34 -9.30 -0.21
CA MET A 335 -4.61 -10.50 0.60
C MET A 335 -5.79 -10.32 1.55
N MET A 336 -5.98 -9.13 2.12
CA MET A 336 -7.17 -8.84 2.93
C MET A 336 -8.45 -8.85 2.08
N ALA A 337 -8.37 -8.36 0.84
CA ALA A 337 -9.50 -8.49 -0.10
C ALA A 337 -9.83 -9.96 -0.41
N TYR A 338 -8.82 -10.83 -0.58
CA TYR A 338 -9.05 -12.28 -0.72
C TYR A 338 -9.67 -12.90 0.54
N VAL A 339 -9.24 -12.50 1.74
CA VAL A 339 -9.85 -12.98 2.99
C VAL A 339 -11.32 -12.61 3.07
N PHE A 340 -11.69 -11.38 2.73
CA PHE A 340 -13.07 -10.92 2.77
C PHE A 340 -13.94 -11.61 1.72
N ASP A 341 -13.42 -11.75 0.48
CA ASP A 341 -14.10 -12.51 -0.58
C ASP A 341 -14.30 -13.98 -0.19
N TYR A 342 -13.27 -14.60 0.39
CA TYR A 342 -13.35 -15.97 0.90
C TYR A 342 -14.42 -16.13 1.98
N PHE A 343 -14.44 -15.24 3.01
CA PHE A 343 -15.46 -15.33 4.06
C PHE A 343 -16.87 -15.10 3.53
N MET A 344 -17.04 -14.21 2.54
CA MET A 344 -18.32 -14.02 1.88
C MET A 344 -18.74 -15.30 1.12
N ALA A 345 -17.84 -15.91 0.39
CA ALA A 345 -18.09 -17.12 -0.41
C ALA A 345 -18.48 -18.32 0.46
N ILE A 346 -17.79 -18.55 1.59
CA ILE A 346 -18.09 -19.64 2.53
C ILE A 346 -19.17 -19.29 3.57
N LYS A 347 -19.83 -18.13 3.40
CA LYS A 347 -20.94 -17.63 4.24
C LYS A 347 -20.57 -17.44 5.74
N LYS A 348 -19.30 -17.24 6.07
CA LYS A 348 -18.83 -16.90 7.43
C LYS A 348 -19.07 -15.42 7.76
N LYS A 349 -20.33 -15.00 7.80
CA LYS A 349 -20.75 -13.60 7.97
C LYS A 349 -20.15 -12.95 9.22
N PHE A 350 -20.12 -13.65 10.35
CA PHE A 350 -19.56 -13.14 11.59
C PHE A 350 -18.07 -12.81 11.43
N MET A 351 -17.27 -13.73 10.88
CA MET A 351 -15.84 -13.52 10.64
C MET A 351 -15.60 -12.37 9.67
N LEU A 352 -16.43 -12.26 8.62
CA LEU A 352 -16.37 -11.15 7.68
C LEU A 352 -16.63 -9.81 8.39
N CYS A 353 -17.74 -9.69 9.17
CA CYS A 353 -18.08 -8.48 9.88
C CYS A 353 -16.99 -8.06 10.87
N VAL A 354 -16.51 -8.98 11.71
CA VAL A 354 -15.44 -8.70 12.68
C VAL A 354 -14.16 -8.26 11.99
N SER A 355 -13.74 -8.99 10.94
CA SER A 355 -12.51 -8.67 10.21
C SER A 355 -12.60 -7.32 9.49
N CYS A 356 -13.74 -7.04 8.84
CA CYS A 356 -13.99 -5.73 8.22
C CYS A 356 -13.95 -4.61 9.26
N LEU A 357 -14.66 -4.78 10.41
CA LEU A 357 -14.69 -3.77 11.47
C LEU A 357 -13.28 -3.47 11.98
N VAL A 358 -12.52 -4.50 12.34
CA VAL A 358 -11.17 -4.34 12.90
C VAL A 358 -10.22 -3.69 11.87
N ILE A 359 -10.19 -4.17 10.63
CA ILE A 359 -9.26 -3.66 9.62
C ILE A 359 -9.65 -2.25 9.19
N CYS A 360 -10.93 -1.99 8.93
CA CYS A 360 -11.41 -0.71 8.43
C CYS A 360 -11.50 0.38 9.52
N SER A 361 -11.35 0.03 10.79
CA SER A 361 -11.25 1.03 11.88
C SER A 361 -9.85 1.69 11.93
N PHE A 362 -8.84 1.17 11.23
CA PHE A 362 -7.46 1.63 11.37
C PHE A 362 -7.28 3.11 11.02
N THR A 363 -7.78 3.54 9.86
CA THR A 363 -7.64 4.94 9.42
C THR A 363 -8.37 5.86 10.40
N PHE A 364 -9.57 5.48 10.87
CA PHE A 364 -10.30 6.23 11.87
C PHE A 364 -9.49 6.38 13.18
N ILE A 365 -8.99 5.28 13.73
CA ILE A 365 -8.19 5.29 14.97
C ILE A 365 -6.90 6.12 14.79
N SER A 366 -6.28 6.07 13.62
CA SER A 366 -5.07 6.86 13.32
C SER A 366 -5.37 8.36 13.33
N CYS A 367 -6.42 8.79 12.64
CA CYS A 367 -6.87 10.17 12.61
C CYS A 367 -7.33 10.64 14.01
N TYR A 368 -8.11 9.83 14.70
CA TYR A 368 -8.59 10.13 16.06
C TYR A 368 -7.41 10.32 17.02
N LYS A 369 -6.41 9.44 16.95
CA LYS A 369 -5.20 9.55 17.77
C LYS A 369 -4.46 10.87 17.51
N GLU A 370 -4.31 11.29 16.27
CA GLU A 370 -3.59 12.52 15.96
C GLU A 370 -4.30 13.77 16.51
N VAL A 371 -5.63 13.83 16.39
CA VAL A 371 -6.41 14.97 16.86
C VAL A 371 -6.52 15.00 18.39
N TYR A 372 -6.89 13.90 19.00
CA TYR A 372 -7.28 13.89 20.41
C TYR A 372 -6.14 13.51 21.37
N PHE A 373 -5.20 12.65 20.96
CA PHE A 373 -4.08 12.28 21.83
C PHE A 373 -2.82 13.13 21.59
N LEU A 374 -2.60 13.60 20.38
CA LEU A 374 -1.49 14.51 20.08
C LEU A 374 -1.91 15.97 20.15
N CYS A 375 -3.17 16.25 20.54
CA CYS A 375 -3.74 17.59 20.72
C CYS A 375 -3.54 18.51 19.51
N LYS A 376 -3.54 17.96 18.28
CA LYS A 376 -3.48 18.77 17.08
C LYS A 376 -4.86 19.26 16.68
N PRO A 377 -5.04 20.57 16.38
CA PRO A 377 -6.27 21.05 15.78
C PRO A 377 -6.63 20.23 14.52
N ALA A 378 -7.92 19.96 14.30
CA ALA A 378 -8.36 19.17 13.14
C ALA A 378 -7.83 19.78 11.82
N ALA A 379 -7.81 21.10 11.69
CA ALA A 379 -7.27 21.82 10.53
C ALA A 379 -5.76 21.61 10.29
N GLU A 380 -5.00 21.20 11.33
CA GLU A 380 -3.55 20.93 11.24
C GLU A 380 -3.23 19.43 11.15
N CYS A 381 -4.25 18.58 11.22
CA CYS A 381 -4.10 17.14 11.16
C CYS A 381 -3.88 16.67 9.72
N ASN A 382 -2.63 16.32 9.38
CA ASN A 382 -2.28 15.83 8.04
C ASN A 382 -2.88 14.44 7.68
N LEU A 383 -3.55 13.77 8.60
CA LEU A 383 -4.22 12.49 8.36
C LEU A 383 -5.70 12.66 8.00
N LEU A 384 -6.34 13.78 8.37
CA LEU A 384 -7.68 14.10 7.96
C LEU A 384 -7.73 14.55 6.50
N TYR A 385 -8.88 14.35 5.87
CA TYR A 385 -9.10 14.74 4.49
C TYR A 385 -9.61 16.18 4.45
N HIS A 386 -8.75 17.08 4.03
CA HIS A 386 -9.13 18.46 3.78
C HIS A 386 -9.40 18.66 2.30
N PHE A 387 -10.50 19.36 1.97
CA PHE A 387 -10.78 19.79 0.61
C PHE A 387 -9.98 21.04 0.25
N ILE A 388 -9.76 21.25 -1.03
CA ILE A 388 -9.16 22.49 -1.52
C ILE A 388 -10.10 23.66 -1.16
N PRO A 389 -9.61 24.70 -0.46
CA PRO A 389 -10.47 25.75 0.11
C PRO A 389 -11.23 26.62 -0.89
N GLN A 390 -11.04 26.46 -2.19
CA GLN A 390 -11.58 27.37 -3.23
C GLN A 390 -12.13 26.63 -4.47
N LEU A 391 -12.57 25.39 -4.33
CA LEU A 391 -13.31 24.72 -5.39
C LEU A 391 -14.81 24.85 -5.18
#